data_74b1f71fd7fb9bc19e6ee716d824823b
#
_entry.id   74b1f71fd7fb9bc19e6ee716d824823b
#
_cell.length_a   1.000
_cell.length_b   1.000
_cell.length_c   1.000
_cell.angle_alpha   90.00
_cell.angle_beta   90.00
_cell.angle_gamma   90.00
#
_symmetry.space_group_name_H-M   'P 1'
#
loop_
_entity.id
_entity.type
_entity.pdbx_description
1 polymer ?
#
loop_
_entity_poly.entity_id
_entity_poly.type
_entity_poly.pdbx_seq_one_letter_code
_entity_poly.pdbx_strand_id
1 'polypeptide(L)'
;MKSRLLLLTMLAGSAALYAQSNPLTSALKQNYNGVKNNILKAAEKMPDADYSFKAGEGSRSYGEIVTHIAQVQGALCAGAKGENKQFDVSKTDKASAVAVLKETIDYCDSVYEPVTDASAMEMGKMFGRDQPKFNILNFNVIHDNEMYGQMVAYMRIKGIVPPSSEGRP
;
A
#
# COMPACT_ATOMS: atom_id res chain seq x y z
N MET A 1 -16.05 50.15 15.75
CA MET A 1 -14.91 49.28 16.11
C MET A 1 -15.34 47.85 16.43
N LYS A 2 -16.49 47.56 17.04
CA LYS A 2 -16.95 46.19 17.40
C LYS A 2 -17.24 45.27 16.18
N SER A 3 -17.79 45.80 15.07
CA SER A 3 -18.08 45.01 13.86
C SER A 3 -16.86 44.50 13.10
N ARG A 4 -15.73 45.25 13.12
CA ARG A 4 -14.48 44.79 12.46
C ARG A 4 -13.77 43.69 13.22
N LEU A 5 -13.93 43.62 14.54
CA LEU A 5 -13.36 42.57 15.38
C LEU A 5 -14.08 41.24 15.17
N LEU A 6 -15.40 41.24 14.98
CA LEU A 6 -16.21 40.05 14.69
C LEU A 6 -15.89 39.42 13.32
N LEU A 7 -15.61 40.24 12.29
CA LEU A 7 -15.23 39.74 10.97
C LEU A 7 -13.83 39.05 10.99
N LEU A 8 -12.88 39.59 11.75
CA LEU A 8 -11.55 38.97 11.88
C LEU A 8 -11.59 37.62 12.61
N THR A 9 -12.48 37.46 13.60
CA THR A 9 -12.63 36.19 14.32
C THR A 9 -13.29 35.10 13.47
N MET A 10 -14.23 35.45 12.58
CA MET A 10 -14.86 34.50 11.65
C MET A 10 -13.87 34.02 10.56
N LEU A 11 -12.97 34.89 10.07
CA LEU A 11 -11.96 34.50 9.09
C LEU A 11 -10.90 33.58 9.70
N ALA A 12 -10.51 33.77 10.96
CA ALA A 12 -9.57 32.91 11.66
C ALA A 12 -10.14 31.51 11.93
N GLY A 13 -11.45 31.41 12.19
CA GLY A 13 -12.12 30.12 12.42
C GLY A 13 -12.19 29.22 11.18
N SER A 14 -12.41 29.80 9.99
CA SER A 14 -12.45 29.04 8.74
C SER A 14 -11.06 28.56 8.29
N ALA A 15 -10.01 29.33 8.52
CA ALA A 15 -8.63 28.92 8.25
C ALA A 15 -8.18 27.74 9.14
N ALA A 16 -8.63 27.70 10.40
CA ALA A 16 -8.31 26.60 11.31
C ALA A 16 -8.98 25.27 10.93
N LEU A 17 -10.17 25.30 10.33
CA LEU A 17 -10.87 24.09 9.85
C LEU A 17 -10.17 23.48 8.61
N TYR A 18 -9.65 24.30 7.71
CA TYR A 18 -8.86 23.82 6.58
C TYR A 18 -7.46 23.28 7.00
N ALA A 19 -6.87 23.85 8.06
CA ALA A 19 -5.58 23.38 8.58
C ALA A 19 -5.64 22.00 9.28
N GLN A 20 -6.85 21.53 9.64
CA GLN A 20 -7.06 20.20 10.22
C GLN A 20 -7.40 19.12 9.18
N SER A 21 -7.67 19.48 7.94
CA SER A 21 -7.89 18.51 6.87
C SER A 21 -6.55 17.93 6.39
N ASN A 22 -6.51 16.60 6.15
CA ASN A 22 -5.35 15.90 5.62
C ASN A 22 -5.67 15.35 4.21
N PRO A 23 -5.97 16.22 3.21
CA PRO A 23 -6.48 15.77 1.92
C PRO A 23 -5.49 14.89 1.15
N LEU A 24 -4.19 15.18 1.22
CA LEU A 24 -3.17 14.41 0.50
C LEU A 24 -3.02 13.02 1.10
N THR A 25 -2.86 12.93 2.40
CA THR A 25 -2.70 11.64 3.07
C THR A 25 -3.99 10.84 3.13
N SER A 26 -5.16 11.49 3.14
CA SER A 26 -6.45 10.82 2.99
C SER A 26 -6.59 10.15 1.62
N ALA A 27 -6.24 10.84 0.54
CA ALA A 27 -6.22 10.27 -0.80
C ALA A 27 -5.20 9.12 -0.94
N LEU A 28 -4.01 9.31 -0.37
CA LEU A 28 -2.98 8.27 -0.33
C LEU A 28 -3.46 7.01 0.39
N LYS A 29 -4.08 7.15 1.57
CA LYS A 29 -4.65 6.03 2.33
C LYS A 29 -5.78 5.33 1.58
N GLN A 30 -6.63 6.08 0.87
CA GLN A 30 -7.68 5.50 0.04
C GLN A 30 -7.10 4.64 -1.08
N ASN A 31 -6.06 5.13 -1.79
CA ASN A 31 -5.37 4.38 -2.84
C ASN A 31 -4.70 3.12 -2.28
N TYR A 32 -3.98 3.25 -1.16
CA TYR A 32 -3.36 2.12 -0.46
C TYR A 32 -4.41 1.06 -0.09
N ASN A 33 -5.51 1.45 0.53
CA ASN A 33 -6.57 0.52 0.92
C ASN A 33 -7.20 -0.19 -0.28
N GLY A 34 -7.36 0.50 -1.40
CA GLY A 34 -7.87 -0.08 -2.63
C GLY A 34 -6.96 -1.18 -3.19
N VAL A 35 -5.67 -0.89 -3.33
CA VAL A 35 -4.71 -1.85 -3.89
C VAL A 35 -4.42 -3.01 -2.93
N LYS A 36 -4.23 -2.73 -1.65
CA LYS A 36 -4.05 -3.73 -0.59
C LYS A 36 -5.15 -4.78 -0.59
N ASN A 37 -6.41 -4.34 -0.63
CA ASN A 37 -7.57 -5.23 -0.64
C ASN A 37 -7.61 -6.10 -1.90
N ASN A 38 -7.26 -5.55 -3.05
CA ASN A 38 -7.20 -6.31 -4.30
C ASN A 38 -6.09 -7.37 -4.26
N ILE A 39 -4.90 -7.02 -3.77
CA ILE A 39 -3.77 -7.94 -3.64
C ILE A 39 -4.11 -9.09 -2.69
N LEU A 40 -4.63 -8.78 -1.50
CA LEU A 40 -4.97 -9.80 -0.51
C LEU A 40 -6.03 -10.77 -1.06
N LYS A 41 -7.12 -10.25 -1.63
CA LYS A 41 -8.15 -11.09 -2.25
C LYS A 41 -7.61 -11.92 -3.42
N ALA A 42 -6.72 -11.38 -4.24
CA ALA A 42 -6.10 -12.10 -5.34
C ALA A 42 -5.21 -13.24 -4.83
N ALA A 43 -4.39 -12.98 -3.81
CA ALA A 43 -3.55 -13.98 -3.17
C ALA A 43 -4.39 -15.12 -2.57
N GLU A 44 -5.47 -14.80 -1.86
CA GLU A 44 -6.36 -15.80 -1.27
C GLU A 44 -7.15 -16.60 -2.31
N LYS A 45 -7.54 -15.96 -3.42
CA LYS A 45 -8.37 -16.56 -4.46
C LYS A 45 -7.62 -17.53 -5.37
N MET A 46 -6.32 -17.31 -5.61
CA MET A 46 -5.50 -18.22 -6.43
C MET A 46 -5.42 -19.60 -5.77
N PRO A 47 -5.69 -20.70 -6.51
CA PRO A 47 -5.55 -22.06 -5.97
C PRO A 47 -4.12 -22.38 -5.56
N ASP A 48 -3.94 -23.23 -4.56
CA ASP A 48 -2.62 -23.67 -4.07
C ASP A 48 -1.75 -24.26 -5.19
N ALA A 49 -2.35 -25.10 -6.05
CA ALA A 49 -1.68 -25.73 -7.18
C ALA A 49 -1.10 -24.74 -8.19
N ASP A 50 -1.61 -23.51 -8.23
CA ASP A 50 -1.20 -22.47 -9.16
C ASP A 50 -0.18 -21.47 -8.57
N TYR A 51 0.22 -21.65 -7.31
CA TYR A 51 1.22 -20.76 -6.69
C TYR A 51 2.62 -20.91 -7.31
N SER A 52 2.95 -22.11 -7.84
CA SER A 52 4.20 -22.34 -8.58
C SER A 52 4.14 -21.95 -10.06
N PHE A 53 2.96 -21.55 -10.57
CA PHE A 53 2.77 -21.19 -11.96
C PHE A 53 3.56 -19.94 -12.35
N LYS A 54 4.25 -19.99 -13.51
CA LYS A 54 4.97 -18.89 -14.16
C LYS A 54 4.33 -18.58 -15.51
N ALA A 55 4.12 -17.31 -15.82
CA ALA A 55 3.50 -16.90 -17.08
C ALA A 55 4.46 -17.00 -18.30
N GLY A 56 5.75 -17.11 -18.05
CA GLY A 56 6.79 -17.25 -19.08
C GLY A 56 8.15 -17.51 -18.48
N GLU A 57 9.12 -17.83 -19.34
CA GLU A 57 10.51 -18.00 -18.95
C GLU A 57 11.06 -16.69 -18.34
N GLY A 58 11.79 -16.78 -17.23
CA GLY A 58 12.32 -15.60 -16.52
C GLY A 58 11.32 -14.84 -15.67
N SER A 59 10.00 -15.17 -15.73
CA SER A 59 9.02 -14.54 -14.84
C SER A 59 9.04 -15.17 -13.44
N ARG A 60 8.62 -14.38 -12.43
CA ARG A 60 8.35 -14.90 -11.10
C ARG A 60 7.18 -15.90 -11.15
N SER A 61 7.16 -16.88 -10.25
CA SER A 61 5.93 -17.64 -9.99
C SER A 61 4.91 -16.74 -9.26
N TYR A 62 3.64 -17.17 -9.23
CA TYR A 62 2.61 -16.41 -8.52
C TYR A 62 2.95 -16.23 -7.03
N GLY A 63 3.43 -17.28 -6.36
CA GLY A 63 3.88 -17.20 -4.98
C GLY A 63 5.07 -16.25 -4.79
N GLU A 64 6.03 -16.25 -5.73
CA GLU A 64 7.15 -15.30 -5.73
C GLU A 64 6.70 -13.85 -5.95
N ILE A 65 5.59 -13.60 -6.68
CA ILE A 65 5.01 -12.26 -6.79
C ILE A 65 4.41 -11.84 -5.43
N VAL A 66 3.65 -12.72 -4.78
CA VAL A 66 3.02 -12.42 -3.48
C VAL A 66 4.07 -12.12 -2.40
N THR A 67 5.12 -12.93 -2.32
CA THR A 67 6.21 -12.71 -1.34
C THR A 67 7.05 -11.48 -1.68
N HIS A 68 7.24 -11.16 -2.96
CA HIS A 68 7.92 -9.94 -3.39
C HIS A 68 7.13 -8.68 -2.99
N ILE A 69 5.80 -8.69 -3.12
CA ILE A 69 4.94 -7.62 -2.60
C ILE A 69 5.16 -7.46 -1.09
N ALA A 70 5.07 -8.55 -0.33
CA ALA A 70 5.30 -8.52 1.12
C ALA A 70 6.67 -7.95 1.48
N GLN A 71 7.72 -8.37 0.80
CA GLN A 71 9.09 -7.89 1.02
C GLN A 71 9.22 -6.38 0.78
N VAL A 72 8.74 -5.90 -0.37
CA VAL A 72 8.94 -4.51 -0.77
C VAL A 72 8.07 -3.58 0.06
N GLN A 73 6.77 -3.88 0.24
CA GLN A 73 5.90 -3.04 1.08
C GLN A 73 6.38 -3.00 2.53
N GLY A 74 6.82 -4.14 3.09
CA GLY A 74 7.37 -4.19 4.44
C GLY A 74 8.61 -3.29 4.60
N ALA A 75 9.55 -3.35 3.63
CA ALA A 75 10.75 -2.53 3.63
C ALA A 75 10.43 -1.02 3.47
N LEU A 76 9.47 -0.68 2.59
CA LEU A 76 9.06 0.73 2.39
C LEU A 76 8.36 1.28 3.62
N CYS A 77 7.45 0.53 4.24
CA CYS A 77 6.79 0.93 5.47
C CYS A 77 7.78 1.08 6.63
N ALA A 78 8.75 0.15 6.77
CA ALA A 78 9.82 0.28 7.77
C ALA A 78 10.67 1.52 7.52
N GLY A 79 11.05 1.78 6.27
CA GLY A 79 11.80 2.97 5.88
C GLY A 79 11.05 4.28 6.15
N ALA A 80 9.72 4.31 5.92
CA ALA A 80 8.89 5.46 6.24
C ALA A 80 8.78 5.71 7.75
N LYS A 81 8.80 4.64 8.56
CA LYS A 81 8.76 4.71 10.01
C LYS A 81 10.13 4.99 10.64
N GLY A 82 11.21 4.82 9.87
CA GLY A 82 12.59 4.93 10.37
C GLY A 82 13.06 3.67 11.12
N GLU A 83 12.43 2.53 10.85
CA GLU A 83 12.76 1.21 11.43
C GLU A 83 13.50 0.33 10.41
N ASN A 84 14.17 -0.70 10.92
CA ASN A 84 14.76 -1.77 10.11
C ASN A 84 14.06 -3.09 10.46
N LYS A 85 12.84 -3.27 9.94
CA LYS A 85 12.06 -4.49 10.15
C LYS A 85 12.23 -5.43 8.96
N GLN A 86 12.46 -6.71 9.23
CA GLN A 86 12.57 -7.77 8.24
C GLN A 86 11.38 -8.73 8.37
N PHE A 87 10.98 -9.30 7.24
CA PHE A 87 9.92 -10.30 7.14
C PHE A 87 10.46 -11.55 6.45
N ASP A 88 10.04 -12.73 6.89
CA ASP A 88 10.46 -13.98 6.26
C ASP A 88 9.64 -14.26 4.99
N VAL A 89 10.24 -14.00 3.85
CA VAL A 89 9.66 -14.20 2.52
C VAL A 89 10.27 -15.42 1.80
N SER A 90 10.94 -16.31 2.52
CA SER A 90 11.69 -17.45 1.94
C SER A 90 10.78 -18.53 1.35
N LYS A 91 9.52 -18.62 1.81
CA LYS A 91 8.56 -19.65 1.39
C LYS A 91 7.49 -19.05 0.48
N THR A 92 7.32 -19.66 -0.69
CA THR A 92 6.43 -19.17 -1.75
C THR A 92 5.17 -20.02 -1.96
N ASP A 93 4.95 -21.05 -1.11
CA ASP A 93 3.69 -21.76 -1.04
C ASP A 93 2.56 -20.82 -0.57
N LYS A 94 1.33 -21.14 -0.92
CA LYS A 94 0.18 -20.26 -0.64
C LYS A 94 0.04 -19.90 0.83
N ALA A 95 0.11 -20.89 1.71
CA ALA A 95 -0.12 -20.68 3.13
C ALA A 95 0.92 -19.70 3.72
N SER A 96 2.21 -19.93 3.43
CA SER A 96 3.31 -19.08 3.88
C SER A 96 3.29 -17.70 3.24
N ALA A 97 3.08 -17.62 1.92
CA ALA A 97 3.05 -16.36 1.18
C ALA A 97 1.87 -15.46 1.61
N VAL A 98 0.68 -16.01 1.81
CA VAL A 98 -0.48 -15.26 2.32
C VAL A 98 -0.28 -14.83 3.77
N ALA A 99 0.34 -15.66 4.60
CA ALA A 99 0.62 -15.32 6.00
C ALA A 99 1.57 -14.12 6.10
N VAL A 100 2.71 -14.14 5.40
CA VAL A 100 3.65 -13.01 5.41
C VAL A 100 3.08 -11.76 4.74
N LEU A 101 2.26 -11.92 3.70
CA LEU A 101 1.55 -10.79 3.09
C LEU A 101 0.63 -10.10 4.10
N LYS A 102 -0.15 -10.87 4.88
CA LYS A 102 -1.01 -10.32 5.95
C LYS A 102 -0.19 -9.61 7.03
N GLU A 103 0.90 -10.24 7.48
CA GLU A 103 1.79 -9.64 8.48
C GLU A 103 2.34 -8.28 8.01
N THR A 104 2.77 -8.18 6.75
CA THR A 104 3.29 -6.92 6.20
C THR A 104 2.19 -5.89 5.97
N ILE A 105 0.98 -6.31 5.61
CA ILE A 105 -0.20 -5.43 5.52
C ILE A 105 -0.52 -4.83 6.88
N ASP A 106 -0.62 -5.65 7.94
CA ASP A 106 -0.92 -5.18 9.29
C ASP A 106 0.15 -4.19 9.79
N TYR A 107 1.41 -4.48 9.47
CA TYR A 107 2.50 -3.57 9.78
C TYR A 107 2.36 -2.24 9.02
N CYS A 108 2.13 -2.28 7.71
CA CYS A 108 1.93 -1.08 6.90
C CYS A 108 0.70 -0.28 7.34
N ASP A 109 -0.41 -0.93 7.71
CA ASP A 109 -1.58 -0.25 8.25
C ASP A 109 -1.21 0.61 9.46
N SER A 110 -0.38 0.09 10.38
CA SER A 110 0.12 0.85 11.54
C SER A 110 1.00 2.05 11.16
N VAL A 111 1.60 2.03 9.97
CA VAL A 111 2.41 3.14 9.45
C VAL A 111 1.55 4.18 8.72
N TYR A 112 0.62 3.74 7.87
CA TYR A 112 -0.25 4.65 7.10
C TYR A 112 -1.25 5.39 7.99
N GLU A 113 -1.84 4.71 8.99
CA GLU A 113 -2.96 5.24 9.75
C GLU A 113 -2.66 6.57 10.46
N PRO A 114 -1.55 6.74 11.20
CA PRO A 114 -1.25 7.98 11.91
C PRO A 114 -0.73 9.10 11.03
N VAL A 115 -0.40 8.86 9.74
CA VAL A 115 0.23 9.87 8.88
C VAL A 115 -0.74 11.00 8.56
N THR A 116 -0.29 12.23 8.79
CA THR A 116 -0.97 13.48 8.43
C THR A 116 -0.21 14.18 7.29
N ASP A 117 -0.83 15.17 6.62
CA ASP A 117 -0.16 15.95 5.57
C ASP A 117 1.13 16.61 6.10
N ALA A 118 1.13 17.03 7.36
CA ALA A 118 2.31 17.60 8.00
C ALA A 118 3.41 16.55 8.25
N SER A 119 3.06 15.41 8.88
CA SER A 119 4.05 14.37 9.19
C SER A 119 4.51 13.61 7.94
N ALA A 120 3.76 13.65 6.86
CA ALA A 120 4.14 13.07 5.57
C ALA A 120 5.36 13.76 4.94
N MET A 121 5.66 14.99 5.35
CA MET A 121 6.85 15.73 4.90
C MET A 121 8.12 15.40 5.72
N GLU A 122 8.00 14.70 6.84
CA GLU A 122 9.16 14.20 7.59
C GLU A 122 9.95 13.21 6.73
N MET A 123 11.27 13.16 6.97
CA MET A 123 12.15 12.30 6.18
C MET A 123 12.16 10.86 6.72
N GLY A 124 12.14 9.92 5.81
CA GLY A 124 12.39 8.49 6.02
C GLY A 124 13.48 8.00 5.09
N LYS A 125 13.67 6.68 5.00
CA LYS A 125 14.66 6.03 4.13
C LYS A 125 13.97 5.18 3.06
N MET A 126 14.35 5.39 1.78
CA MET A 126 13.96 4.54 0.66
C MET A 126 15.20 4.18 -0.15
N PHE A 127 15.50 2.86 -0.21
CA PHE A 127 16.69 2.36 -0.92
C PHE A 127 17.98 3.08 -0.53
N GLY A 128 18.17 3.33 0.77
CA GLY A 128 19.35 3.99 1.33
C GLY A 128 19.40 5.53 1.18
N ARG A 129 18.39 6.15 0.56
CA ARG A 129 18.30 7.60 0.34
C ARG A 129 17.22 8.21 1.23
N ASP A 130 17.48 9.44 1.70
CA ASP A 130 16.48 10.22 2.42
C ASP A 130 15.37 10.69 1.46
N GLN A 131 14.13 10.44 1.85
CA GLN A 131 12.93 10.81 1.08
C GLN A 131 11.83 11.26 2.03
N PRO A 132 10.95 12.20 1.65
CA PRO A 132 9.74 12.46 2.40
C PRO A 132 8.90 11.18 2.57
N LYS A 133 8.33 10.96 3.75
CA LYS A 133 7.45 9.80 4.03
C LYS A 133 6.34 9.68 2.99
N PHE A 134 5.77 10.82 2.54
CA PHE A 134 4.78 10.82 1.45
C PHE A 134 5.29 10.08 0.21
N ASN A 135 6.51 10.40 -0.24
CA ASN A 135 7.08 9.78 -1.43
C ASN A 135 7.29 8.27 -1.24
N ILE A 136 7.77 7.85 -0.07
CA ILE A 136 7.99 6.44 0.26
C ILE A 136 6.66 5.66 0.21
N LEU A 137 5.64 6.17 0.90
CA LEU A 137 4.33 5.54 0.97
C LEU A 137 3.58 5.58 -0.37
N ASN A 138 3.71 6.67 -1.13
CA ASN A 138 3.16 6.74 -2.48
C ASN A 138 3.85 5.75 -3.43
N PHE A 139 5.17 5.60 -3.32
CA PHE A 139 5.91 4.61 -4.10
C PHE A 139 5.45 3.18 -3.76
N ASN A 140 5.14 2.89 -2.49
CA ASN A 140 4.54 1.61 -2.11
C ASN A 140 3.22 1.35 -2.86
N VAL A 141 2.32 2.33 -2.92
CA VAL A 141 1.06 2.19 -3.69
C VAL A 141 1.32 1.95 -5.17
N ILE A 142 2.29 2.65 -5.76
CA ILE A 142 2.66 2.49 -7.19
C ILE A 142 3.19 1.08 -7.44
N HIS A 143 4.15 0.62 -6.64
CA HIS A 143 4.73 -0.72 -6.73
C HIS A 143 3.66 -1.82 -6.55
N ASP A 144 2.81 -1.68 -5.56
CA ASP A 144 1.75 -2.64 -5.29
C ASP A 144 0.73 -2.72 -6.42
N ASN A 145 0.39 -1.58 -7.07
CA ASN A 145 -0.45 -1.57 -8.26
C ASN A 145 0.23 -2.26 -9.46
N GLU A 146 1.53 -2.05 -9.66
CA GLU A 146 2.31 -2.73 -10.70
C GLU A 146 2.28 -4.25 -10.49
N MET A 147 2.53 -4.69 -9.28
CA MET A 147 2.52 -6.11 -8.92
C MET A 147 1.12 -6.71 -9.01
N TYR A 148 0.09 -5.99 -8.58
CA TYR A 148 -1.30 -6.42 -8.74
C TYR A 148 -1.67 -6.60 -10.23
N GLY A 149 -1.19 -5.73 -11.10
CA GLY A 149 -1.35 -5.89 -12.56
C GLY A 149 -0.76 -7.21 -13.07
N GLN A 150 0.40 -7.64 -12.56
CA GLN A 150 0.96 -8.96 -12.86
C GLN A 150 0.07 -10.08 -12.31
N MET A 151 -0.38 -10.01 -11.05
CA MET A 151 -1.31 -11.00 -10.47
C MET A 151 -2.58 -11.14 -11.33
N VAL A 152 -3.15 -10.04 -11.82
CA VAL A 152 -4.33 -10.03 -12.70
C VAL A 152 -4.08 -10.81 -13.98
N ALA A 153 -2.92 -10.64 -14.62
CA ALA A 153 -2.56 -11.39 -15.82
C ALA A 153 -2.48 -12.90 -15.54
N TYR A 154 -1.83 -13.30 -14.45
CA TYR A 154 -1.72 -14.69 -14.04
C TYR A 154 -3.09 -15.33 -13.74
N MET A 155 -3.95 -14.60 -13.01
CA MET A 155 -5.32 -15.07 -12.71
C MET A 155 -6.11 -15.32 -13.99
N ARG A 156 -6.05 -14.39 -14.96
CA ARG A 156 -6.76 -14.53 -16.24
C ARG A 156 -6.26 -15.70 -17.08
N ILE A 157 -4.96 -15.96 -17.10
CA ILE A 157 -4.38 -17.15 -17.76
C ILE A 157 -4.96 -18.43 -17.16
N LYS A 158 -5.26 -18.42 -15.85
CA LYS A 158 -5.87 -19.55 -15.13
C LYS A 158 -7.41 -19.54 -15.17
N GLY A 159 -8.02 -18.65 -15.92
CA GLY A 159 -9.50 -18.54 -16.01
C GLY A 159 -10.17 -17.97 -14.76
N ILE A 160 -9.40 -17.31 -13.88
CA ILE A 160 -9.89 -16.74 -12.63
C ILE A 160 -10.19 -15.25 -12.82
N VAL A 161 -11.41 -14.82 -12.46
CA VAL A 161 -11.78 -13.39 -12.50
C VAL A 161 -11.04 -12.65 -11.39
N PRO A 162 -10.23 -11.61 -11.71
CA PRO A 162 -9.52 -10.83 -10.70
C PRO A 162 -10.47 -10.01 -9.82
N PRO A 163 -10.11 -9.72 -8.55
CA PRO A 163 -10.95 -8.94 -7.63
C PRO A 163 -11.41 -7.60 -8.19
N SER A 164 -10.54 -6.86 -8.88
CA SER A 164 -10.89 -5.57 -9.50
C SER A 164 -11.88 -5.65 -10.66
N SER A 165 -12.19 -6.85 -11.15
CA SER A 165 -13.14 -7.11 -12.23
C SER A 165 -14.42 -7.79 -11.75
N GLU A 166 -14.54 -8.13 -10.46
CA GLU A 166 -15.75 -8.71 -9.88
C GLU A 166 -16.92 -7.73 -9.95
N GLY A 167 -18.09 -8.21 -10.31
CA GLY A 167 -19.33 -7.42 -10.40
C GLY A 167 -19.37 -6.43 -11.57
N ARG A 168 -18.41 -6.48 -12.50
CA ARG A 168 -18.49 -5.75 -13.78
C ARG A 168 -19.10 -6.65 -14.84
N PRO A 169 -20.08 -6.13 -15.62
CA PRO A 169 -20.68 -6.87 -16.73
C PRO A 169 -19.65 -7.16 -17.84
#